data_b2745210329f37cc54d43a86ea942bb6
#
_entry.id   b2745210329f37cc54d43a86ea942bb6
#
_cell.length_a   1.000
_cell.length_b   1.000
_cell.length_c   1.000
_cell.angle_alpha   90.00
_cell.angle_beta   90.00
_cell.angle_gamma   90.00
#
_symmetry.space_group_name_H-M   'P 1'
#
loop_
_entity.id
_entity.type
_entity.pdbx_description
1 polymer ?
#
loop_
_entity_poly.entity_id
_entity_poly.type
_entity_poly.pdbx_seq_one_letter_code
_entity_poly.pdbx_strand_id
1 'polypeptide(L)'
;MCLQLMALDRTIGAFLDRLDAAGIDYAVALTADHGGLDIPERAREQAVPEAARADASLRASAVGREIGARLGLPGPVLHGSTFGDIWVDRAIAPADRPRVVAAALAAYRAKPQVLLAVSRAEIEAAPDPSGPPDTWSLMQRLKASYDPERSGDLYVVLKPRVTYLPVATSTSGAIGTHGTVWDYDRRVPILFWRRGLTPFEQPMSVETVDIMPTLAGLIGLPLAPGSVDGRCLDLDAGPGSTCPQ
;
A
#
# COMPACT_ATOMS: atom_id res chain seq x y z
N MET A 1 7.76 -9.16 -19.74
CA MET A 1 8.17 -8.09 -18.80
C MET A 1 9.45 -7.41 -19.24
N CYS A 2 10.62 -8.06 -19.37
CA CYS A 2 11.87 -7.38 -19.73
C CYS A 2 11.81 -6.54 -21.01
N LEU A 3 11.18 -7.04 -22.10
CA LEU A 3 11.03 -6.28 -23.35
C LEU A 3 10.17 -5.01 -23.18
N GLN A 4 9.17 -5.03 -22.30
CA GLN A 4 8.33 -3.88 -22.00
C GLN A 4 9.11 -2.82 -21.20
N LEU A 5 9.91 -3.24 -20.22
CA LEU A 5 10.78 -2.34 -19.46
C LEU A 5 11.82 -1.68 -20.38
N MET A 6 12.44 -2.44 -21.27
CA MET A 6 13.38 -1.89 -22.26
C MET A 6 12.71 -0.93 -23.26
N ALA A 7 11.45 -1.16 -23.60
CA ALA A 7 10.70 -0.24 -24.46
C ALA A 7 10.35 1.06 -23.70
N LEU A 8 9.95 0.95 -22.45
CA LEU A 8 9.67 2.09 -21.57
C LEU A 8 10.94 2.93 -21.34
N ASP A 9 12.06 2.29 -21.02
CA ASP A 9 13.37 2.94 -20.84
C ASP A 9 13.75 3.77 -22.07
N ARG A 10 13.65 3.19 -23.28
CA ARG A 10 13.90 3.93 -24.53
C ARG A 10 12.95 5.11 -24.74
N THR A 11 11.68 4.95 -24.35
CA THR A 11 10.69 6.04 -24.48
C THR A 11 11.01 7.19 -23.54
N ILE A 12 11.37 6.88 -22.29
CA ILE A 12 11.80 7.87 -21.31
C ILE A 12 13.08 8.56 -21.79
N GLY A 13 14.09 7.80 -22.23
CA GLY A 13 15.33 8.35 -22.77
C GLY A 13 15.08 9.33 -23.93
N ALA A 14 14.29 8.93 -24.93
CA ALA A 14 13.94 9.80 -26.05
C ALA A 14 13.17 11.07 -25.64
N PHE A 15 12.41 11.03 -24.56
CA PHE A 15 11.76 12.22 -24.00
C PHE A 15 12.78 13.14 -23.35
N LEU A 16 13.70 12.62 -22.52
CA LEU A 16 14.75 13.40 -21.86
C LEU A 16 15.71 14.02 -22.87
N ASP A 17 16.09 13.30 -23.94
CA ASP A 17 16.91 13.81 -25.04
C ASP A 17 16.29 15.08 -25.69
N ARG A 18 14.95 15.14 -25.77
CA ARG A 18 14.26 16.35 -26.30
C ARG A 18 14.36 17.52 -25.35
N LEU A 19 14.30 17.30 -24.02
CA LEU A 19 14.50 18.35 -23.03
C LEU A 19 15.93 18.89 -23.08
N ASP A 20 16.91 17.98 -23.19
CA ASP A 20 18.32 18.34 -23.35
C ASP A 20 18.57 19.16 -24.62
N ALA A 21 18.02 18.72 -25.76
CA ALA A 21 18.13 19.45 -27.03
C ALA A 21 17.47 20.85 -27.00
N ALA A 22 16.42 20.99 -26.17
CA ALA A 22 15.75 22.27 -25.96
C ALA A 22 16.46 23.18 -24.91
N GLY A 23 17.53 22.70 -24.29
CA GLY A 23 18.27 23.44 -23.25
C GLY A 23 17.48 23.65 -21.94
N ILE A 24 16.50 22.78 -21.67
CA ILE A 24 15.68 22.85 -20.47
C ILE A 24 16.46 22.25 -19.28
N ASP A 25 16.58 23.00 -18.18
CA ASP A 25 17.06 22.45 -16.90
C ASP A 25 15.89 21.75 -16.19
N TYR A 26 16.07 20.47 -15.84
CA TYR A 26 15.04 19.66 -15.24
C TYR A 26 15.58 18.72 -14.17
N ALA A 27 14.73 18.30 -13.28
CA ALA A 27 14.94 17.19 -12.36
C ALA A 27 13.94 16.06 -12.66
N VAL A 28 14.35 14.84 -12.40
CA VAL A 28 13.52 13.64 -12.56
C VAL A 28 13.38 12.96 -11.22
N ALA A 29 12.16 12.61 -10.85
CA ALA A 29 11.86 11.63 -9.82
C ALA A 29 11.13 10.45 -10.47
N LEU A 30 11.68 9.26 -10.38
CA LEU A 30 11.07 8.03 -10.88
C LEU A 30 10.74 7.12 -9.70
N THR A 31 9.49 6.72 -9.62
CA THR A 31 9.01 5.78 -8.60
C THR A 31 7.90 4.91 -9.17
N ALA A 32 7.28 4.09 -8.33
CA ALA A 32 6.06 3.36 -8.66
C ALA A 32 4.99 3.65 -7.59
N ASP A 33 3.74 3.47 -7.97
CA ASP A 33 2.57 3.62 -7.10
C ASP A 33 2.49 2.50 -6.05
N HIS A 34 2.90 1.27 -6.41
CA HIS A 34 2.96 0.11 -5.53
C HIS A 34 3.84 -0.99 -6.14
N GLY A 35 4.19 -1.97 -5.32
CA GLY A 35 4.75 -3.23 -5.78
C GLY A 35 3.66 -4.22 -6.21
N GLY A 36 3.89 -5.52 -6.06
CA GLY A 36 2.89 -6.52 -6.44
C GLY A 36 3.24 -7.92 -5.98
N LEU A 37 2.21 -8.69 -5.66
CA LEU A 37 2.34 -10.10 -5.33
C LEU A 37 2.37 -10.95 -6.60
N ASP A 38 3.33 -11.86 -6.69
CA ASP A 38 3.37 -12.86 -7.72
C ASP A 38 2.17 -13.83 -7.64
N ILE A 39 1.79 -14.42 -8.77
CA ILE A 39 0.69 -15.40 -8.79
C ILE A 39 1.07 -16.63 -7.97
N PRO A 40 0.17 -17.12 -7.11
CA PRO A 40 0.49 -18.21 -6.18
C PRO A 40 0.97 -19.49 -6.84
N GLU A 41 0.42 -19.81 -8.02
CA GLU A 41 0.79 -21.00 -8.77
C GLU A 41 2.28 -20.96 -9.16
N ARG A 42 2.75 -19.85 -9.73
CA ARG A 42 4.16 -19.65 -10.09
C ARG A 42 5.05 -19.58 -8.84
N ALA A 43 4.60 -18.89 -7.80
CA ALA A 43 5.33 -18.80 -6.55
C ALA A 43 5.59 -20.18 -5.93
N ARG A 44 4.57 -21.08 -5.96
CA ARG A 44 4.73 -22.46 -5.48
C ARG A 44 5.75 -23.27 -6.30
N GLU A 45 5.76 -23.08 -7.63
CA GLU A 45 6.79 -23.70 -8.50
C GLU A 45 8.20 -23.19 -8.18
N GLN A 46 8.30 -21.99 -7.62
CA GLN A 46 9.54 -21.34 -7.18
C GLN A 46 9.85 -21.57 -5.68
N ALA A 47 9.42 -22.67 -5.12
CA ALA A 47 9.66 -23.09 -3.74
C ALA A 47 9.04 -22.16 -2.65
N VAL A 48 7.89 -21.56 -2.94
CA VAL A 48 7.10 -20.78 -1.98
C VAL A 48 5.77 -21.50 -1.71
N PRO A 49 5.78 -22.59 -0.92
CA PRO A 49 4.61 -23.49 -0.76
C PRO A 49 3.42 -22.82 -0.08
N GLU A 50 3.65 -21.79 0.73
CA GLU A 50 2.61 -21.05 1.44
C GLU A 50 1.82 -20.08 0.55
N ALA A 51 2.27 -19.83 -0.69
CA ALA A 51 1.55 -18.97 -1.62
C ALA A 51 0.18 -19.60 -1.95
N ALA A 52 -0.89 -18.85 -1.74
CA ALA A 52 -2.24 -19.37 -1.86
C ALA A 52 -3.22 -18.31 -2.38
N ARG A 53 -4.35 -18.80 -2.86
CA ARG A 53 -5.53 -17.96 -3.10
C ARG A 53 -6.40 -17.97 -1.86
N ALA A 54 -7.00 -16.82 -1.57
CA ALA A 54 -7.90 -16.67 -0.45
C ALA A 54 -9.18 -17.47 -0.67
N ASP A 55 -9.64 -18.12 0.38
CA ASP A 55 -10.91 -18.84 0.37
C ASP A 55 -12.08 -17.88 0.13
N ALA A 56 -13.06 -18.28 -0.67
CA ALA A 56 -14.22 -17.46 -0.98
C ALA A 56 -15.07 -17.11 0.26
N SER A 57 -14.98 -17.89 1.33
CA SER A 57 -15.64 -17.63 2.61
C SER A 57 -15.06 -16.41 3.35
N LEU A 58 -13.92 -15.86 2.90
CA LEU A 58 -13.34 -14.63 3.44
C LEU A 58 -13.95 -13.35 2.86
N ARG A 59 -14.73 -13.44 1.79
CA ARG A 59 -15.37 -12.26 1.21
C ARG A 59 -16.27 -11.57 2.24
N ALA A 60 -16.18 -10.27 2.34
CA ALA A 60 -17.00 -9.47 3.26
C ALA A 60 -18.50 -9.80 3.15
N SER A 61 -18.99 -10.01 1.92
CA SER A 61 -20.39 -10.39 1.68
C SER A 61 -20.74 -11.79 2.18
N ALA A 62 -19.79 -12.75 2.20
CA ALA A 62 -20.01 -14.09 2.72
C ALA A 62 -20.04 -14.07 4.26
N VAL A 63 -19.03 -13.46 4.87
CA VAL A 63 -18.94 -13.26 6.33
C VAL A 63 -20.13 -12.43 6.83
N GLY A 64 -20.49 -11.37 6.10
CA GLY A 64 -21.62 -10.51 6.45
C GLY A 64 -22.98 -11.23 6.43
N ARG A 65 -23.21 -12.15 5.47
CA ARG A 65 -24.44 -12.98 5.46
C ARG A 65 -24.50 -13.93 6.65
N GLU A 66 -23.38 -14.59 6.97
CA GLU A 66 -23.30 -15.49 8.13
C GLU A 66 -23.60 -14.74 9.44
N ILE A 67 -23.00 -13.55 9.61
CA ILE A 67 -23.21 -12.72 10.80
C ILE A 67 -24.65 -12.20 10.85
N GLY A 68 -25.20 -11.71 9.73
CA GLY A 68 -26.56 -11.23 9.64
C GLY A 68 -27.57 -12.30 10.08
N ALA A 69 -27.44 -13.52 9.54
CA ALA A 69 -28.27 -14.64 9.93
C ALA A 69 -28.17 -14.98 11.43
N ARG A 70 -26.95 -15.00 11.99
CA ARG A 70 -26.71 -15.29 13.41
C ARG A 70 -27.24 -14.21 14.36
N LEU A 71 -27.20 -12.95 13.94
CA LEU A 71 -27.67 -11.81 14.75
C LEU A 71 -29.13 -11.44 14.51
N GLY A 72 -29.82 -12.11 13.57
CA GLY A 72 -31.19 -11.78 13.17
C GLY A 72 -31.30 -10.45 12.43
N LEU A 73 -30.23 -10.02 11.74
CA LEU A 73 -30.18 -8.77 10.97
C LEU A 73 -30.41 -9.05 9.48
N PRO A 74 -31.11 -8.17 8.75
CA PRO A 74 -31.39 -8.38 7.34
C PRO A 74 -30.15 -8.17 6.46
N GLY A 75 -29.99 -8.97 5.41
CA GLY A 75 -29.00 -8.81 4.35
C GLY A 75 -27.55 -9.09 4.76
N PRO A 76 -26.63 -8.85 3.85
CA PRO A 76 -25.21 -8.85 4.17
C PRO A 76 -24.86 -7.60 4.98
N VAL A 77 -24.49 -7.79 6.24
CA VAL A 77 -24.21 -6.71 7.17
C VAL A 77 -22.82 -6.07 6.99
N LEU A 78 -22.01 -6.60 6.07
CA LEU A 78 -20.64 -6.13 5.77
C LEU A 78 -20.46 -5.85 4.29
N HIS A 79 -19.70 -4.81 3.98
CA HIS A 79 -19.21 -4.44 2.65
C HIS A 79 -17.68 -4.39 2.64
N GLY A 80 -17.09 -4.61 1.48
CA GLY A 80 -15.66 -4.62 1.28
C GLY A 80 -15.21 -5.80 0.44
N SER A 81 -13.91 -6.05 0.40
CA SER A 81 -13.31 -7.14 -0.33
C SER A 81 -13.13 -8.39 0.56
N THR A 82 -12.06 -9.13 0.34
CA THR A 82 -11.64 -10.30 1.12
C THR A 82 -10.66 -9.91 2.24
N PHE A 83 -10.01 -8.76 2.10
CA PHE A 83 -9.04 -8.17 3.01
C PHE A 83 -9.10 -6.63 2.92
N GLY A 84 -8.31 -5.95 3.74
CA GLY A 84 -8.29 -4.50 3.79
C GLY A 84 -9.46 -3.95 4.59
N ASP A 85 -9.93 -2.79 4.20
CA ASP A 85 -11.05 -2.13 4.84
C ASP A 85 -12.37 -2.88 4.64
N ILE A 86 -13.07 -3.10 5.73
CA ILE A 86 -14.41 -3.71 5.78
C ILE A 86 -15.34 -2.75 6.52
N TRP A 87 -16.46 -2.44 5.90
CA TRP A 87 -17.49 -1.51 6.44
C TRP A 87 -18.71 -2.29 6.89
N VAL A 88 -19.28 -1.86 8.01
CA VAL A 88 -20.62 -2.27 8.42
C VAL A 88 -21.65 -1.55 7.55
N ASP A 89 -22.64 -2.29 7.06
CA ASP A 89 -23.70 -1.72 6.22
C ASP A 89 -24.34 -0.51 6.91
N ARG A 90 -24.54 0.57 6.15
CA ARG A 90 -25.11 1.83 6.68
C ARG A 90 -26.55 1.70 7.17
N ALA A 91 -27.30 0.70 6.66
CA ALA A 91 -28.66 0.40 7.10
C ALA A 91 -28.70 -0.26 8.49
N ILE A 92 -27.57 -0.76 9.01
CA ILE A 92 -27.51 -1.33 10.37
C ILE A 92 -27.65 -0.19 11.39
N ALA A 93 -28.63 -0.35 12.30
CA ALA A 93 -28.87 0.60 13.34
C ALA A 93 -27.61 0.87 14.19
N PRO A 94 -27.33 2.13 14.59
CA PRO A 94 -26.14 2.47 15.35
C PRO A 94 -25.92 1.60 16.60
N ALA A 95 -26.99 1.22 17.29
CA ALA A 95 -26.94 0.36 18.48
C ALA A 95 -26.46 -1.07 18.19
N ASP A 96 -26.65 -1.58 16.95
CA ASP A 96 -26.24 -2.93 16.56
C ASP A 96 -24.83 -2.97 15.93
N ARG A 97 -24.31 -1.85 15.44
CA ARG A 97 -22.99 -1.79 14.78
C ARG A 97 -21.86 -2.38 15.63
N PRO A 98 -21.72 -2.09 16.94
CA PRO A 98 -20.69 -2.69 17.78
C PRO A 98 -20.77 -4.22 17.84
N ARG A 99 -21.99 -4.79 17.86
CA ARG A 99 -22.20 -6.24 17.85
C ARG A 99 -21.78 -6.86 16.52
N VAL A 100 -22.06 -6.18 15.41
CA VAL A 100 -21.63 -6.62 14.07
C VAL A 100 -20.13 -6.59 13.95
N VAL A 101 -19.46 -5.50 14.39
CA VAL A 101 -17.99 -5.39 14.39
C VAL A 101 -17.35 -6.51 15.23
N ALA A 102 -17.83 -6.72 16.46
CA ALA A 102 -17.31 -7.77 17.33
C ALA A 102 -17.47 -9.16 16.70
N ALA A 103 -18.63 -9.44 16.10
CA ALA A 103 -18.88 -10.69 15.41
C ALA A 103 -18.01 -10.89 14.18
N ALA A 104 -17.76 -9.80 13.42
CA ALA A 104 -16.89 -9.81 12.25
C ALA A 104 -15.42 -10.10 12.63
N LEU A 105 -14.91 -9.39 13.65
CA LEU A 105 -13.56 -9.63 14.16
C LEU A 105 -13.38 -11.09 14.60
N ALA A 106 -14.33 -11.66 15.36
CA ALA A 106 -14.29 -13.04 15.78
C ALA A 106 -14.30 -14.00 14.58
N ALA A 107 -15.17 -13.74 13.58
CA ALA A 107 -15.27 -14.58 12.39
C ALA A 107 -13.98 -14.56 11.56
N TYR A 108 -13.39 -13.38 11.32
CA TYR A 108 -12.13 -13.26 10.57
C TYR A 108 -10.95 -13.86 11.34
N ARG A 109 -10.82 -13.58 12.64
CA ARG A 109 -9.75 -14.13 13.49
C ARG A 109 -9.74 -15.67 13.55
N ALA A 110 -10.89 -16.32 13.33
CA ALA A 110 -10.99 -17.78 13.26
C ALA A 110 -10.55 -18.37 11.90
N LYS A 111 -10.33 -17.57 10.86
CA LYS A 111 -9.97 -18.05 9.53
C LYS A 111 -8.46 -18.31 9.42
N PRO A 112 -8.03 -19.49 8.90
CA PRO A 112 -6.62 -19.86 8.89
C PRO A 112 -5.73 -19.00 7.98
N GLN A 113 -6.30 -18.33 6.97
CA GLN A 113 -5.59 -17.44 6.06
C GLN A 113 -5.52 -16.00 6.55
N VAL A 114 -6.25 -15.63 7.59
CA VAL A 114 -6.17 -14.32 8.22
C VAL A 114 -5.01 -14.33 9.23
N LEU A 115 -4.17 -13.31 9.15
CA LEU A 115 -3.12 -13.08 10.13
C LEU A 115 -3.61 -12.18 11.25
N LEU A 116 -4.33 -11.11 10.88
CA LEU A 116 -4.79 -10.09 11.80
C LEU A 116 -6.16 -9.57 11.34
N ALA A 117 -7.06 -9.34 12.26
CA ALA A 117 -8.26 -8.55 12.06
C ALA A 117 -8.42 -7.60 13.24
N VAL A 118 -8.51 -6.30 12.96
CA VAL A 118 -8.55 -5.23 13.95
C VAL A 118 -9.70 -4.28 13.67
N SER A 119 -10.24 -3.70 14.72
CA SER A 119 -11.23 -2.63 14.62
C SER A 119 -10.56 -1.29 14.30
N ARG A 120 -11.36 -0.33 13.83
CA ARG A 120 -10.98 1.07 13.71
C ARG A 120 -10.38 1.60 15.01
N ALA A 121 -11.02 1.36 16.14
CA ALA A 121 -10.54 1.83 17.44
C ALA A 121 -9.16 1.26 17.83
N GLU A 122 -8.88 -0.02 17.49
CA GLU A 122 -7.55 -0.61 17.69
C GLU A 122 -6.49 0.05 16.82
N ILE A 123 -6.83 0.45 15.57
CA ILE A 123 -5.91 1.19 14.68
C ILE A 123 -5.69 2.62 15.21
N GLU A 124 -6.74 3.30 15.62
CA GLU A 124 -6.66 4.66 16.19
C GLU A 124 -5.78 4.71 17.44
N ALA A 125 -5.86 3.69 18.29
CA ALA A 125 -5.05 3.56 19.51
C ALA A 125 -3.61 3.07 19.25
N ALA A 126 -3.29 2.64 18.03
CA ALA A 126 -1.93 2.19 17.72
C ALA A 126 -0.93 3.34 17.75
N PRO A 127 0.35 3.06 18.08
CA PRO A 127 1.41 4.06 18.00
C PRO A 127 1.53 4.62 16.58
N ASP A 128 1.80 5.91 16.48
CA ASP A 128 2.11 6.51 15.18
C ASP A 128 3.39 5.91 14.60
N PRO A 129 3.47 5.79 13.26
CA PRO A 129 4.68 5.33 12.60
C PRO A 129 5.88 6.20 12.97
N SER A 130 7.00 5.57 13.24
CA SER A 130 8.25 6.26 13.56
C SER A 130 9.46 5.48 13.10
N GLY A 131 10.54 6.18 12.76
CA GLY A 131 11.74 5.57 12.18
C GLY A 131 11.55 5.11 10.73
N PRO A 132 12.53 4.38 10.18
CA PRO A 132 12.47 3.92 8.79
C PRO A 132 11.26 3.01 8.51
N PRO A 133 10.56 3.19 7.38
CA PRO A 133 9.30 2.46 7.08
C PRO A 133 9.40 0.94 7.07
N ASP A 134 10.57 0.39 6.80
CA ASP A 134 10.83 -1.07 6.82
C ASP A 134 10.84 -1.65 8.24
N THR A 135 11.04 -0.81 9.26
CA THR A 135 11.03 -1.22 10.68
C THR A 135 9.64 -1.19 11.30
N TRP A 136 8.64 -0.64 10.62
CA TRP A 136 7.29 -0.48 11.17
C TRP A 136 6.61 -1.81 11.43
N SER A 137 6.03 -1.93 12.62
CA SER A 137 5.12 -3.03 12.96
C SER A 137 3.88 -3.03 12.06
N LEU A 138 3.16 -4.15 11.99
CA LEU A 138 1.91 -4.21 11.22
C LEU A 138 0.90 -3.14 11.64
N MET A 139 0.78 -2.88 12.95
CA MET A 139 -0.15 -1.86 13.44
C MET A 139 0.26 -0.45 13.01
N GLN A 140 1.55 -0.14 13.00
CA GLN A 140 2.05 1.13 12.48
C GLN A 140 1.80 1.27 10.97
N ARG A 141 1.94 0.18 10.19
CA ARG A 141 1.61 0.16 8.75
C ARG A 141 0.12 0.43 8.52
N LEU A 142 -0.75 -0.16 9.34
CA LEU A 142 -2.19 0.12 9.30
C LEU A 142 -2.49 1.57 9.68
N LYS A 143 -1.85 2.06 10.74
CA LYS A 143 -2.00 3.45 11.20
C LYS A 143 -1.59 4.45 10.12
N ALA A 144 -0.48 4.20 9.40
CA ALA A 144 -0.02 5.04 8.29
C ALA A 144 -0.99 5.12 7.10
N SER A 145 -1.84 4.11 6.94
CA SER A 145 -2.84 4.04 5.85
C SER A 145 -4.25 4.41 6.31
N TYR A 146 -4.42 4.73 7.59
CA TYR A 146 -5.73 4.99 8.18
C TYR A 146 -6.16 6.45 7.98
N ASP A 147 -7.40 6.61 7.51
CA ASP A 147 -8.09 7.90 7.43
C ASP A 147 -9.42 7.80 8.20
N PRO A 148 -9.69 8.68 9.19
CA PRO A 148 -10.87 8.58 10.05
C PRO A 148 -12.21 8.75 9.32
N GLU A 149 -12.20 9.36 8.13
CA GLU A 149 -13.43 9.60 7.35
C GLU A 149 -13.67 8.51 6.28
N ARG A 150 -12.60 7.84 5.82
CA ARG A 150 -12.62 6.94 4.67
C ARG A 150 -12.42 5.48 5.02
N SER A 151 -11.58 5.18 6.02
CA SER A 151 -11.26 3.81 6.40
C SER A 151 -12.45 3.05 6.97
N GLY A 152 -12.40 1.73 6.88
CA GLY A 152 -13.45 0.82 7.31
C GLY A 152 -13.72 0.80 8.82
N ASP A 153 -14.76 0.11 9.23
CA ASP A 153 -15.05 -0.16 10.65
C ASP A 153 -14.08 -1.19 11.25
N LEU A 154 -13.50 -2.02 10.39
CA LEU A 154 -12.44 -2.98 10.72
C LEU A 154 -11.51 -3.18 9.52
N TYR A 155 -10.30 -3.67 9.79
CA TYR A 155 -9.31 -3.99 8.78
C TYR A 155 -8.86 -5.45 8.90
N VAL A 156 -8.78 -6.14 7.77
CA VAL A 156 -8.38 -7.56 7.70
C VAL A 156 -7.06 -7.69 6.95
N VAL A 157 -6.07 -8.30 7.60
CA VAL A 157 -4.76 -8.63 7.01
C VAL A 157 -4.69 -10.12 6.75
N LEU A 158 -4.50 -10.50 5.50
CA LEU A 158 -4.22 -11.88 5.13
C LEU A 158 -2.75 -12.22 5.44
N LYS A 159 -2.46 -13.50 5.63
CA LYS A 159 -1.09 -13.99 5.73
C LYS A 159 -0.27 -13.60 4.51
N PRO A 160 1.07 -13.48 4.62
CA PRO A 160 1.92 -13.18 3.47
C PRO A 160 1.65 -14.15 2.32
N ARG A 161 1.71 -13.64 1.08
CA ARG A 161 1.55 -14.41 -0.16
C ARG A 161 0.17 -15.07 -0.36
N VAL A 162 -0.84 -14.64 0.39
CA VAL A 162 -2.24 -14.97 0.13
C VAL A 162 -2.86 -13.87 -0.73
N THR A 163 -3.27 -14.22 -1.95
CA THR A 163 -3.97 -13.29 -2.87
C THR A 163 -5.47 -13.47 -2.80
N TYR A 164 -6.22 -12.38 -2.86
CA TYR A 164 -7.68 -12.43 -2.85
C TYR A 164 -8.30 -12.73 -4.22
N LEU A 165 -7.51 -12.69 -5.30
CA LEU A 165 -8.02 -12.96 -6.65
C LEU A 165 -8.35 -14.45 -6.81
N PRO A 166 -9.48 -14.80 -7.45
CA PRO A 166 -9.80 -16.17 -7.79
C PRO A 166 -8.81 -16.73 -8.82
N VAL A 167 -8.80 -18.03 -9.00
CA VAL A 167 -8.07 -18.65 -10.12
C VAL A 167 -8.60 -18.07 -11.42
N ALA A 168 -7.69 -17.62 -12.27
CA ALA A 168 -8.06 -17.16 -13.61
C ALA A 168 -8.57 -18.37 -14.41
N THR A 169 -9.87 -18.37 -14.73
CA THR A 169 -10.53 -19.43 -15.48
C THR A 169 -10.69 -19.08 -16.95
N SER A 170 -10.32 -17.85 -17.34
CA SER A 170 -10.45 -17.34 -18.71
C SER A 170 -9.27 -16.42 -19.04
N THR A 171 -9.16 -16.05 -20.32
CA THR A 171 -8.17 -15.08 -20.81
C THR A 171 -8.46 -13.65 -20.40
N SER A 172 -9.56 -13.40 -19.71
CA SER A 172 -9.97 -12.08 -19.21
C SER A 172 -9.94 -12.06 -17.67
N GLY A 173 -9.43 -10.98 -17.11
CA GLY A 173 -9.39 -10.75 -15.67
C GLY A 173 -7.97 -10.53 -15.12
N ALA A 174 -7.91 -9.93 -13.96
CA ALA A 174 -6.65 -9.72 -13.24
C ALA A 174 -6.11 -11.05 -12.69
N ILE A 175 -4.84 -11.34 -12.92
CA ILE A 175 -4.15 -12.54 -12.43
C ILE A 175 -3.20 -12.23 -11.29
N GLY A 176 -2.72 -10.97 -11.20
CA GLY A 176 -1.90 -10.43 -10.12
C GLY A 176 -2.65 -9.35 -9.35
N THR A 177 -2.20 -9.05 -8.15
CA THR A 177 -2.83 -8.07 -7.26
C THR A 177 -1.80 -7.37 -6.39
N HIS A 178 -2.23 -6.34 -5.72
CA HIS A 178 -1.48 -5.49 -4.79
C HIS A 178 -2.42 -4.94 -3.71
N GLY A 179 -1.91 -4.05 -2.85
CA GLY A 179 -2.71 -3.32 -1.86
C GLY A 179 -2.69 -3.96 -0.47
N THR A 180 -1.71 -4.82 -0.21
CA THR A 180 -1.50 -5.39 1.13
C THR A 180 -0.49 -4.56 1.93
N VAL A 181 -0.38 -4.86 3.22
CA VAL A 181 0.60 -4.24 4.14
C VAL A 181 2.01 -4.85 4.02
N TRP A 182 2.20 -5.79 3.11
CA TRP A 182 3.45 -6.53 2.95
C TRP A 182 4.47 -5.77 2.10
N ASP A 183 5.75 -6.00 2.34
CA ASP A 183 6.82 -5.26 1.67
C ASP A 183 6.85 -5.48 0.15
N TYR A 184 6.37 -6.62 -0.36
CA TYR A 184 6.26 -6.83 -1.81
C TYR A 184 5.25 -5.89 -2.50
N ASP A 185 4.28 -5.32 -1.74
CA ASP A 185 3.35 -4.32 -2.24
C ASP A 185 3.78 -2.88 -1.87
N ARG A 186 4.46 -2.72 -0.71
CA ARG A 186 4.81 -1.40 -0.16
C ARG A 186 6.13 -0.85 -0.68
N ARG A 187 7.11 -1.73 -0.98
CA ARG A 187 8.45 -1.28 -1.38
C ARG A 187 8.49 -0.98 -2.87
N VAL A 188 8.82 0.24 -3.16
CA VAL A 188 9.04 0.75 -4.53
C VAL A 188 10.39 1.46 -4.60
N PRO A 189 11.05 1.49 -5.76
CA PRO A 189 12.22 2.31 -5.93
C PRO A 189 11.85 3.79 -5.93
N ILE A 190 12.74 4.65 -5.44
CA ILE A 190 12.68 6.08 -5.63
C ILE A 190 14.04 6.51 -6.18
N LEU A 191 14.06 7.01 -7.40
CA LEU A 191 15.25 7.48 -8.10
C LEU A 191 15.10 8.98 -8.35
N PHE A 192 16.12 9.74 -7.98
CA PHE A 192 16.22 11.16 -8.32
C PHE A 192 17.39 11.39 -9.28
N TRP A 193 17.18 12.25 -10.22
CA TRP A 193 18.24 12.67 -11.14
C TRP A 193 18.14 14.16 -11.46
N ARG A 194 19.25 14.83 -11.44
CA ARG A 194 19.46 16.17 -11.98
C ARG A 194 20.90 16.31 -12.42
N ARG A 195 21.15 17.08 -13.45
CA ARG A 195 22.51 17.38 -13.91
C ARG A 195 23.33 18.03 -12.79
N GLY A 196 24.53 17.49 -12.55
CA GLY A 196 25.49 18.04 -11.56
C GLY A 196 25.37 17.42 -10.17
N LEU A 197 24.40 16.57 -9.88
CA LEU A 197 24.38 15.84 -8.60
C LEU A 197 25.47 14.76 -8.57
N THR A 198 26.11 14.59 -7.44
CA THR A 198 27.04 13.49 -7.15
C THR A 198 26.22 12.25 -6.77
N PRO A 199 26.25 11.17 -7.57
CA PRO A 199 25.38 10.02 -7.35
C PRO A 199 25.77 9.23 -6.10
N PHE A 200 24.77 8.71 -5.41
CA PHE A 200 24.92 7.74 -4.32
C PHE A 200 23.67 6.88 -4.19
N GLU A 201 23.77 5.81 -3.42
CA GLU A 201 22.65 4.97 -3.05
C GLU A 201 22.31 5.16 -1.56
N GLN A 202 21.04 5.47 -1.26
CA GLN A 202 20.56 5.60 0.11
C GLN A 202 20.17 4.23 0.66
N PRO A 203 20.90 3.68 1.66
CA PRO A 203 20.62 2.35 2.19
C PRO A 203 19.41 2.30 3.14
N MET A 204 19.02 3.44 3.71
CA MET A 204 17.88 3.52 4.61
C MET A 204 16.59 3.73 3.84
N SER A 205 15.52 3.05 4.27
CA SER A 205 14.19 3.23 3.69
C SER A 205 13.67 4.65 3.92
N VAL A 206 13.07 5.21 2.87
CA VAL A 206 12.41 6.52 2.85
C VAL A 206 10.96 6.35 2.41
N GLU A 207 10.17 7.40 2.46
CA GLU A 207 8.75 7.36 2.13
C GLU A 207 8.47 8.09 0.82
N THR A 208 7.44 7.67 0.08
CA THR A 208 7.04 8.36 -1.17
C THR A 208 6.54 9.79 -0.92
N VAL A 209 6.07 10.09 0.27
CA VAL A 209 5.71 11.45 0.70
C VAL A 209 6.94 12.38 0.75
N ASP A 210 8.14 11.84 0.84
CA ASP A 210 9.40 12.59 0.83
C ASP A 210 9.73 13.18 -0.56
N ILE A 211 9.10 12.67 -1.63
CA ILE A 211 9.40 13.12 -3.01
C ILE A 211 9.09 14.61 -3.18
N MET A 212 7.94 15.06 -2.74
CA MET A 212 7.50 16.43 -2.95
C MET A 212 8.41 17.46 -2.24
N PRO A 213 8.68 17.35 -0.91
CA PRO A 213 9.58 18.29 -0.25
C PRO A 213 11.03 18.21 -0.78
N THR A 214 11.46 17.04 -1.24
CA THR A 214 12.77 16.86 -1.87
C THR A 214 12.87 17.64 -3.19
N LEU A 215 11.87 17.51 -4.07
CA LEU A 215 11.83 18.29 -5.32
C LEU A 215 11.69 19.79 -5.05
N ALA A 216 10.91 20.19 -4.05
CA ALA A 216 10.79 21.58 -3.63
C ALA A 216 12.16 22.15 -3.20
N GLY A 217 12.89 21.41 -2.35
CA GLY A 217 14.26 21.79 -1.96
C GLY A 217 15.19 21.93 -3.15
N LEU A 218 15.15 20.96 -4.07
CA LEU A 218 16.02 20.92 -5.25
C LEU A 218 15.83 22.13 -6.20
N ILE A 219 14.63 22.69 -6.27
CA ILE A 219 14.30 23.87 -7.09
C ILE A 219 14.25 25.17 -6.27
N GLY A 220 14.58 25.12 -4.99
CA GLY A 220 14.57 26.30 -4.10
C GLY A 220 13.17 26.82 -3.76
N LEU A 221 12.13 25.99 -3.82
CA LEU A 221 10.77 26.34 -3.44
C LEU A 221 10.59 26.20 -1.91
N PRO A 222 10.36 27.29 -1.17
CA PRO A 222 10.16 27.22 0.26
C PRO A 222 8.80 26.56 0.60
N LEU A 223 8.79 25.68 1.59
CA LEU A 223 7.58 25.08 2.15
C LEU A 223 7.34 25.61 3.55
N ALA A 224 6.08 25.89 3.88
CA ALA A 224 5.72 26.26 5.24
C ALA A 224 5.92 25.07 6.21
N PRO A 225 6.47 25.28 7.41
CA PRO A 225 6.61 24.20 8.39
C PRO A 225 5.29 23.48 8.66
N GLY A 226 5.30 22.15 8.60
CA GLY A 226 4.11 21.31 8.83
C GLY A 226 3.05 21.33 7.72
N SER A 227 3.35 21.91 6.56
CA SER A 227 2.42 21.92 5.41
C SER A 227 2.42 20.60 4.63
N VAL A 228 3.38 19.72 4.89
CA VAL A 228 3.55 18.42 4.24
C VAL A 228 3.99 17.36 5.25
N ASP A 229 3.66 16.11 5.01
CA ASP A 229 4.01 14.99 5.88
C ASP A 229 5.44 14.48 5.66
N GLY A 230 5.97 14.65 4.44
CA GLY A 230 7.30 14.20 4.06
C GLY A 230 8.42 15.16 4.48
N ARG A 231 9.63 14.66 4.43
CA ARG A 231 10.88 15.42 4.67
C ARG A 231 11.69 15.55 3.39
N CYS A 232 12.49 16.60 3.29
CA CYS A 232 13.46 16.73 2.22
C CYS A 232 14.58 15.69 2.40
N LEU A 233 14.91 14.97 1.33
CA LEU A 233 16.03 14.04 1.25
C LEU A 233 17.21 14.77 0.58
N ASP A 234 18.39 14.70 1.18
CA ASP A 234 19.60 15.19 0.52
C ASP A 234 19.95 14.27 -0.65
N LEU A 235 20.07 14.84 -1.83
CA LEU A 235 20.31 14.12 -3.08
C LEU A 235 21.75 14.21 -3.57
N ASP A 236 22.64 14.90 -2.86
CA ASP A 236 24.04 15.09 -3.28
C ASP A 236 25.00 14.53 -2.25
N ALA A 237 25.84 13.57 -2.67
CA ALA A 237 26.93 13.05 -1.85
C ALA A 237 28.11 14.05 -1.69
N GLY A 238 28.05 15.21 -2.33
CA GLY A 238 29.03 16.26 -2.21
C GLY A 238 28.96 17.02 -0.86
N PRO A 239 29.77 18.06 -0.69
CA PRO A 239 29.88 18.78 0.59
C PRO A 239 28.71 19.73 0.91
N GLY A 240 27.77 19.88 -0.01
CA GLY A 240 26.57 20.69 0.16
C GLY A 240 25.36 19.88 0.58
N SER A 241 24.20 20.53 0.70
CA SER A 241 22.91 19.84 0.84
C SER A 241 21.91 20.41 -0.15
N THR A 242 21.12 19.54 -0.76
CA THR A 242 20.02 19.92 -1.65
C THR A 242 18.76 20.32 -0.87
N CYS A 243 18.77 20.14 0.45
CA CYS A 243 17.68 20.54 1.33
C CYS A 243 17.92 21.94 1.93
N PRO A 244 16.89 22.79 2.04
CA PRO A 244 16.97 24.04 2.78
C PRO A 244 17.38 23.79 4.24
N GLN A 245 18.22 24.70 4.78
CA GLN A 245 18.58 24.69 6.20
C GLN A 245 17.54 25.43 7.03
#